data_ee2ad076454278447f7c0a9810caf85a
#
_entry.id   ee2ad076454278447f7c0a9810caf85a
#
_cell.length_a   1.000
_cell.length_b   1.000
_cell.length_c   1.000
_cell.angle_alpha   90.00
_cell.angle_beta   90.00
_cell.angle_gamma   90.00
#
_symmetry.space_group_name_H-M   'P 1'
#
loop_
_entity.id
_entity.type
_entity.pdbx_description
1 polymer ?
#
loop_
_entity_poly.entity_id
_entity_poly.type
_entity_poly.pdbx_seq_one_letter_code
_entity_poly.pdbx_strand_id
1 'polypeptide(L)'
;MGTGYKTLPADRAGYNTQSSQGIGKQRILRLHCAASPVRASYALYLTKIPHPMEPSEISRLIEAGFDDAIVKVESDDNTHFGALVVADEFDGKRLLARHQLVYQCLGALVGNEIHALSITALTPDEWRQQNDGV
;
A
#
# COMPACT_ATOMS: atom_id res chain seq x y z
N MET A 1 30.62 -25.25 -53.79
CA MET A 1 29.91 -25.41 -52.54
C MET A 1 29.81 -24.04 -51.89
N GLY A 2 28.79 -23.30 -52.20
CA GLY A 2 28.54 -21.95 -51.67
C GLY A 2 27.51 -22.01 -50.56
N THR A 3 27.94 -21.90 -49.34
CA THR A 3 27.04 -21.65 -48.21
C THR A 3 26.71 -20.19 -48.21
N GLY A 4 25.68 -19.84 -48.96
CA GLY A 4 25.13 -18.48 -48.90
C GLY A 4 24.42 -18.25 -47.59
N TYR A 5 25.11 -17.62 -46.68
CA TYR A 5 24.45 -16.96 -45.56
C TYR A 5 23.69 -15.78 -46.12
N LYS A 6 22.40 -15.93 -46.29
CA LYS A 6 21.54 -14.80 -46.53
C LYS A 6 21.60 -13.95 -45.24
N THR A 7 22.41 -12.95 -45.30
CA THR A 7 22.29 -11.82 -44.35
C THR A 7 20.90 -11.29 -44.43
N LEU A 8 20.13 -11.48 -43.42
CA LEU A 8 18.85 -10.82 -43.29
C LEU A 8 19.07 -9.33 -43.30
N PRO A 9 18.33 -8.59 -44.10
CA PRO A 9 18.47 -7.13 -44.13
C PRO A 9 18.16 -6.59 -42.75
N ALA A 10 19.04 -5.76 -42.27
CA ALA A 10 18.91 -5.05 -41.01
C ALA A 10 17.92 -3.88 -41.07
N ASP A 11 16.86 -4.02 -41.83
CA ASP A 11 15.79 -3.05 -41.91
C ASP A 11 14.71 -3.25 -40.86
N ARG A 12 15.15 -3.52 -39.69
CA ARG A 12 14.31 -3.53 -38.51
C ARG A 12 14.32 -2.20 -37.78
N ALA A 13 14.74 -1.17 -38.48
CA ALA A 13 14.56 0.18 -38.01
C ALA A 13 13.10 0.66 -38.06
N GLY A 14 12.18 -0.25 -38.36
CA GLY A 14 10.75 0.02 -38.33
C GLY A 14 10.10 -0.18 -36.97
N TYR A 15 10.84 -0.08 -35.91
CA TYR A 15 10.21 -0.02 -34.59
C TYR A 15 9.48 1.28 -34.46
N ASN A 16 8.25 1.11 -34.71
CA ASN A 16 7.24 2.11 -34.69
C ASN A 16 7.38 2.99 -33.43
N THR A 17 7.91 4.16 -33.63
CA THR A 17 7.96 5.21 -32.61
C THR A 17 6.58 5.64 -32.13
N GLN A 18 5.53 5.20 -32.80
CA GLN A 18 4.15 5.47 -32.39
C GLN A 18 3.72 4.65 -31.15
N SER A 19 4.26 3.45 -30.97
CA SER A 19 3.93 2.65 -29.78
C SER A 19 4.52 3.22 -28.50
N SER A 20 5.61 3.96 -28.59
CA SER A 20 6.22 4.59 -27.43
C SER A 20 5.44 5.80 -26.90
N GLN A 21 4.72 6.50 -27.78
CA GLN A 21 3.91 7.64 -27.36
C GLN A 21 2.65 7.22 -26.60
N GLY A 22 2.03 6.13 -26.98
CA GLY A 22 0.88 5.58 -26.27
C GLY A 22 1.25 5.03 -24.87
N ILE A 23 2.40 4.41 -24.79
CA ILE A 23 2.92 3.86 -23.54
C ILE A 23 3.32 4.99 -22.57
N GLY A 24 3.85 6.08 -23.08
CA GLY A 24 4.21 7.24 -22.26
C GLY A 24 3.01 7.87 -21.55
N LYS A 25 1.89 7.99 -22.23
CA LYS A 25 0.66 8.53 -21.63
C LYS A 25 0.09 7.61 -20.55
N GLN A 26 0.11 6.32 -20.76
CA GLN A 26 -0.35 5.36 -19.74
C GLN A 26 0.59 5.29 -18.52
N ARG A 27 1.88 5.45 -18.73
CA ARG A 27 2.84 5.53 -17.62
C ARG A 27 2.66 6.77 -16.77
N ILE A 28 2.35 7.91 -17.37
CA ILE A 28 2.08 9.16 -16.65
C ILE A 28 0.83 9.00 -15.78
N LEU A 29 -0.24 8.40 -16.30
CA LEU A 29 -1.45 8.10 -15.53
C LEU A 29 -1.20 7.13 -14.37
N ARG A 30 -0.36 6.11 -14.57
CA ARG A 30 0.03 5.18 -13.48
C ARG A 30 0.91 5.85 -12.43
N LEU A 31 1.79 6.75 -12.81
CA LEU A 31 2.59 7.53 -11.86
C LEU A 31 1.70 8.50 -11.05
N HIS A 32 0.62 9.01 -11.61
CA HIS A 32 -0.36 9.81 -10.88
C HIS A 32 -1.12 8.98 -9.85
N CYS A 33 -1.48 7.75 -10.17
CA CYS A 33 -2.07 6.81 -9.22
C CYS A 33 -1.05 6.29 -8.18
N ALA A 34 0.24 6.25 -8.52
CA ALA A 34 1.30 5.86 -7.60
C ALA A 34 1.69 6.95 -6.60
N ALA A 35 1.30 8.19 -6.83
CA ALA A 35 1.37 9.27 -5.85
C ALA A 35 0.18 9.19 -4.89
N SER A 36 -0.03 8.01 -4.30
CA SER A 36 -0.99 7.90 -3.22
C SER A 36 -0.53 8.79 -2.06
N PRO A 37 -1.44 9.51 -1.40
CA PRO A 37 -1.11 10.43 -0.31
C PRO A 37 -0.38 9.73 0.86
N VAL A 38 -0.49 8.43 0.95
CA VAL A 38 0.20 7.57 1.92
C VAL A 38 1.73 7.72 1.85
N ARG A 39 2.29 7.79 0.64
CA ARG A 39 3.75 7.95 0.48
C ARG A 39 4.25 9.33 0.93
N ALA A 40 3.47 10.35 0.73
CA ALA A 40 3.82 11.71 1.17
C ALA A 40 3.76 11.83 2.70
N SER A 41 2.76 11.24 3.34
CA SER A 41 2.64 11.22 4.80
C SER A 41 3.79 10.46 5.46
N TYR A 42 4.17 9.33 4.91
CA TYR A 42 5.27 8.52 5.39
C TYR A 42 6.62 9.25 5.33
N ALA A 43 6.90 9.95 4.22
CA ALA A 43 8.15 10.71 4.07
C ALA A 43 8.30 11.84 5.09
N LEU A 44 7.21 12.45 5.53
CA LEU A 44 7.21 13.47 6.57
C LEU A 44 7.51 12.90 7.96
N TYR A 45 7.12 11.66 8.23
CA TYR A 45 7.39 10.99 9.50
C TYR A 45 8.88 10.63 9.67
N LEU A 46 9.57 10.27 8.59
CA LEU A 46 10.99 9.93 8.64
C LEU A 46 11.91 11.10 9.02
N THR A 47 11.43 12.33 8.91
CA THR A 47 12.19 13.54 9.24
C THR A 47 11.96 14.04 10.68
N LYS A 48 11.05 13.40 11.40
CA LYS A 48 10.68 13.79 12.76
C LYS A 48 11.61 13.13 13.78
N ILE A 49 11.95 13.86 14.84
CA ILE A 49 12.79 13.43 15.95
C ILE A 49 12.24 12.11 16.54
N PRO A 50 13.09 11.14 16.90
CA PRO A 50 12.64 9.90 17.49
C PRO A 50 11.96 10.16 18.84
N HIS A 51 10.66 10.10 18.84
CA HIS A 51 9.82 10.01 20.02
C HIS A 51 9.08 8.66 19.98
N PRO A 52 8.69 8.12 21.12
CA PRO A 52 7.88 6.89 21.11
C PRO A 52 6.64 7.12 20.25
N MET A 53 6.36 6.16 19.37
CA MET A 53 5.21 6.22 18.47
C MET A 53 3.92 6.18 19.29
N GLU A 54 3.01 7.11 19.00
CA GLU A 54 1.72 7.13 19.66
C GLU A 54 0.64 6.40 18.87
N PRO A 55 -0.33 5.76 19.55
CA PRO A 55 -1.45 5.09 18.86
C PRO A 55 -2.20 5.99 17.88
N SER A 56 -2.35 7.27 18.22
CA SER A 56 -2.99 8.28 17.36
C SER A 56 -2.24 8.54 16.04
N GLU A 57 -0.93 8.42 16.05
CA GLU A 57 -0.11 8.60 14.85
C GLU A 57 -0.26 7.39 13.91
N ILE A 58 -0.28 6.19 14.48
CA ILE A 58 -0.52 4.95 13.74
C ILE A 58 -1.93 4.96 13.12
N SER A 59 -2.95 5.37 13.88
CA SER A 59 -4.33 5.50 13.35
C SER A 59 -4.37 6.39 12.12
N ARG A 60 -3.78 7.57 12.17
CA ARG A 60 -3.75 8.53 11.06
C ARG A 60 -3.03 7.98 9.82
N LEU A 61 -1.95 7.24 10.02
CA LEU A 61 -1.21 6.62 8.91
C LEU A 61 -2.03 5.53 8.22
N ILE A 62 -2.75 4.73 8.99
CA ILE A 62 -3.64 3.72 8.45
C ILE A 62 -4.83 4.37 7.75
N GLU A 63 -5.51 5.34 8.40
CA GLU A 63 -6.63 6.09 7.82
C GLU A 63 -6.26 6.75 6.49
N ALA A 64 -5.07 7.31 6.38
CA ALA A 64 -4.59 7.91 5.13
C ALA A 64 -4.41 6.90 3.98
N GLY A 65 -4.40 5.61 4.26
CA GLY A 65 -4.23 4.54 3.28
C GLY A 65 -5.54 3.92 2.78
N PHE A 66 -6.66 4.27 3.38
CA PHE A 66 -7.98 3.75 3.06
C PHE A 66 -8.99 4.89 2.86
N ASP A 67 -10.02 4.63 2.09
CA ASP A 67 -11.14 5.54 1.94
C ASP A 67 -12.22 5.18 2.99
N ASP A 68 -12.62 6.16 3.81
CA ASP A 68 -13.68 6.02 4.83
C ASP A 68 -13.50 4.85 5.83
N ALA A 69 -12.27 4.49 6.16
CA ALA A 69 -12.00 3.42 7.12
C ALA A 69 -12.23 3.88 8.57
N ILE A 70 -12.74 2.96 9.38
CA ILE A 70 -12.76 3.12 10.84
C ILE A 70 -11.50 2.48 11.38
N VAL A 71 -10.64 3.28 11.99
CA VAL A 71 -9.38 2.82 12.56
C VAL A 71 -9.33 3.13 14.06
N LYS A 72 -9.06 2.12 14.86
CA LYS A 72 -8.83 2.26 16.29
C LYS A 72 -7.52 1.57 16.64
N VAL A 73 -6.59 2.30 17.22
CA VAL A 73 -5.31 1.78 17.67
C VAL A 73 -5.17 1.99 19.16
N GLU A 74 -4.75 0.95 19.84
CA GLU A 74 -4.52 0.95 21.28
C GLU A 74 -3.12 0.43 21.58
N SER A 75 -2.52 0.94 22.67
CA SER A 75 -1.24 0.48 23.19
C SER A 75 -1.14 0.84 24.66
N ASP A 76 -0.59 -0.04 25.45
CA ASP A 76 -0.33 0.21 26.87
C ASP A 76 1.09 0.73 27.14
N ASP A 77 2.03 0.42 26.25
CA ASP A 77 3.47 0.66 26.45
C ASP A 77 4.14 1.42 25.27
N ASN A 78 3.38 1.85 24.28
CA ASN A 78 3.86 2.50 23.05
C ASN A 78 4.92 1.69 22.26
N THR A 79 4.92 0.37 22.43
CA THR A 79 5.77 -0.56 21.70
C THR A 79 4.99 -1.73 21.09
N HIS A 80 3.95 -2.18 21.78
CA HIS A 80 3.02 -3.20 21.34
C HIS A 80 1.68 -2.57 21.06
N PHE A 81 1.21 -2.69 19.82
CA PHE A 81 0.00 -2.01 19.35
C PHE A 81 -1.06 -3.02 18.92
N GLY A 82 -2.31 -2.70 19.24
CA GLY A 82 -3.49 -3.38 18.70
C GLY A 82 -4.23 -2.44 17.76
N ALA A 83 -4.38 -2.81 16.50
CA ALA A 83 -5.10 -2.04 15.50
C ALA A 83 -6.36 -2.78 15.06
N LEU A 84 -7.51 -2.15 15.21
CA LEU A 84 -8.76 -2.51 14.58
C LEU A 84 -8.96 -1.63 13.36
N VAL A 85 -9.12 -2.25 12.20
CA VAL A 85 -9.33 -1.55 10.93
C VAL A 85 -10.56 -2.11 10.27
N VAL A 86 -11.54 -1.26 10.00
CA VAL A 86 -12.76 -1.61 9.27
C VAL A 86 -12.78 -0.81 7.98
N ALA A 87 -12.75 -1.49 6.85
CA ALA A 87 -12.68 -0.86 5.54
C ALA A 87 -13.39 -1.68 4.47
N ASP A 88 -14.02 -1.01 3.52
CA ASP A 88 -14.67 -1.64 2.38
C ASP A 88 -13.68 -2.35 1.46
N GLU A 89 -12.43 -1.89 1.41
CA GLU A 89 -11.36 -2.49 0.62
C GLU A 89 -11.00 -3.91 1.07
N PHE A 90 -11.47 -4.35 2.21
CA PHE A 90 -11.26 -5.71 2.70
C PHE A 90 -12.27 -6.71 2.12
N ASP A 91 -13.32 -6.23 1.46
CA ASP A 91 -14.30 -7.11 0.84
C ASP A 91 -13.67 -8.05 -0.19
N GLY A 92 -14.08 -9.32 -0.16
CA GLY A 92 -13.51 -10.35 -1.02
C GLY A 92 -12.05 -10.72 -0.77
N LYS A 93 -11.36 -10.07 0.17
CA LYS A 93 -9.94 -10.36 0.46
C LYS A 93 -9.79 -11.32 1.63
N ARG A 94 -8.81 -12.23 1.48
CA ARG A 94 -8.40 -13.12 2.56
C ARG A 94 -7.68 -12.33 3.66
N LEU A 95 -7.72 -12.82 4.88
CA LEU A 95 -7.15 -12.18 6.06
C LEU A 95 -5.70 -11.71 5.85
N LEU A 96 -4.85 -12.56 5.26
CA LEU A 96 -3.45 -12.20 4.98
C LEU A 96 -3.33 -10.99 4.04
N ALA A 97 -4.18 -10.93 3.00
CA ALA A 97 -4.18 -9.79 2.07
C ALA A 97 -4.65 -8.49 2.73
N ARG A 98 -5.62 -8.56 3.65
CA ARG A 98 -6.07 -7.43 4.46
C ARG A 98 -4.94 -6.91 5.35
N HIS A 99 -4.22 -7.79 6.04
CA HIS A 99 -3.05 -7.41 6.86
C HIS A 99 -1.95 -6.77 6.02
N GLN A 100 -1.68 -7.30 4.83
CA GLN A 100 -0.68 -6.71 3.93
C GLN A 100 -1.02 -5.27 3.52
N LEU A 101 -2.30 -4.95 3.31
CA LEU A 101 -2.73 -3.59 3.03
C LEU A 101 -2.42 -2.66 4.20
N VAL A 102 -2.73 -3.06 5.42
CA VAL A 102 -2.43 -2.27 6.61
C VAL A 102 -0.92 -2.09 6.79
N TYR A 103 -0.12 -3.15 6.61
CA TYR A 103 1.34 -3.04 6.67
C TYR A 103 1.92 -2.13 5.60
N GLN A 104 1.31 -2.06 4.42
CA GLN A 104 1.73 -1.13 3.36
C GLN A 104 1.54 0.34 3.77
N CYS A 105 0.50 0.64 4.55
CA CYS A 105 0.27 1.99 5.08
C CYS A 105 1.34 2.42 6.07
N LEU A 106 1.86 1.49 6.85
CA LEU A 106 2.86 1.73 7.90
C LEU A 106 4.30 1.63 7.39
N GLY A 107 4.53 0.88 6.31
CA GLY A 107 5.84 0.76 5.67
C GLY A 107 6.94 0.28 6.62
N ALA A 108 8.06 1.01 6.65
CA ALA A 108 9.23 0.65 7.44
C ALA A 108 9.12 0.97 8.94
N LEU A 109 8.01 1.55 9.41
CA LEU A 109 7.76 1.78 10.83
C LEU A 109 7.59 0.45 11.59
N VAL A 110 7.04 -0.55 10.91
CA VAL A 110 6.91 -1.89 11.45
C VAL A 110 8.28 -2.57 11.48
N GLY A 111 8.69 -2.98 12.67
CA GLY A 111 10.02 -3.54 12.93
C GLY A 111 11.06 -2.51 13.41
N ASN A 112 10.74 -1.22 13.32
CA ASN A 112 11.55 -0.14 13.87
C ASN A 112 10.86 0.48 15.10
N GLU A 113 10.03 1.47 14.89
CA GLU A 113 9.29 2.15 15.96
C GLU A 113 8.14 1.30 16.53
N ILE A 114 7.53 0.47 15.67
CA ILE A 114 6.47 -0.46 16.03
C ILE A 114 7.07 -1.87 16.15
N HIS A 115 7.33 -2.32 17.37
CA HIS A 115 7.93 -3.64 17.60
C HIS A 115 6.95 -4.79 17.39
N ALA A 116 5.69 -4.60 17.78
CA ALA A 116 4.64 -5.59 17.57
C ALA A 116 3.32 -4.90 17.24
N LEU A 117 2.65 -5.40 16.21
CA LEU A 117 1.35 -4.91 15.77
C LEU A 117 0.40 -6.09 15.56
N SER A 118 -0.63 -6.16 16.40
CA SER A 118 -1.77 -7.05 16.21
C SER A 118 -2.83 -6.36 15.37
N ILE A 119 -3.24 -6.97 14.27
CA ILE A 119 -4.22 -6.37 13.35
C ILE A 119 -5.50 -7.18 13.36
N THR A 120 -6.62 -6.51 13.58
CA THR A 120 -7.98 -7.02 13.36
C THR A 120 -8.56 -6.25 12.17
N ALA A 121 -8.61 -6.90 11.01
CA ALA A 121 -9.08 -6.30 9.76
C ALA A 121 -10.45 -6.88 9.39
N LEU A 122 -11.48 -6.06 9.44
CA LEU A 122 -12.87 -6.43 9.23
C LEU A 122 -13.48 -5.63 8.07
N THR A 123 -14.45 -6.23 7.39
CA THR A 123 -15.36 -5.47 6.53
C THR A 123 -16.43 -4.78 7.38
N PRO A 124 -17.10 -3.73 6.88
CA PRO A 124 -18.19 -3.10 7.60
C PRO A 124 -19.34 -4.07 7.97
N ASP A 125 -19.59 -5.07 7.13
CA ASP A 125 -20.59 -6.09 7.43
C ASP A 125 -20.16 -7.04 8.55
N GLU A 126 -18.91 -7.48 8.53
CA GLU A 126 -18.32 -8.29 9.61
C GLU A 126 -18.32 -7.52 10.94
N TRP A 127 -18.01 -6.24 10.88
CA TRP A 127 -18.03 -5.35 12.04
C TRP A 127 -19.44 -5.20 12.63
N ARG A 128 -20.45 -4.98 11.80
CA ARG A 128 -21.87 -4.91 12.24
C ARG A 128 -22.29 -6.20 12.91
N GLN A 129 -22.01 -7.35 12.28
CA GLN A 129 -22.36 -8.66 12.83
C GLN A 129 -21.76 -8.93 14.21
N GLN A 130 -20.54 -8.45 14.46
CA GLN A 130 -19.90 -8.59 15.77
C GLN A 130 -20.55 -7.68 16.83
N ASN A 131 -21.03 -6.52 16.45
CA ASN A 131 -21.66 -5.56 17.36
C ASN A 131 -23.17 -5.81 17.58
N ASP A 132 -23.86 -6.38 16.61
CA ASP A 132 -25.29 -6.72 16.73
C ASP A 132 -25.52 -8.02 17.52
N GLY A 133 -24.47 -8.76 17.82
CA GLY A 133 -24.53 -10.02 18.58
C GLY A 133 -24.41 -9.90 20.10
N VAL A 134 -24.46 -8.68 20.64
CA VAL A 134 -24.36 -8.42 22.11
C VAL A 134 -25.68 -7.91 22.66
#